data_eb77ce2622cc97ef35b79109cc3e0b99
#
_entry.id   eb77ce2622cc97ef35b79109cc3e0b99
#
_cell.length_a   1.000
_cell.length_b   1.000
_cell.length_c   1.000
_cell.angle_alpha   90.00
_cell.angle_beta   90.00
_cell.angle_gamma   90.00
#
_symmetry.space_group_name_H-M   'P 1'
#
loop_
_entity.id
_entity.type
_entity.pdbx_description
1 polymer ?
#
loop_
_entity_poly.entity_id
_entity_poly.type
_entity_poly.pdbx_seq_one_letter_code
_entity_poly.pdbx_strand_id
1 'polypeptide(L)'
;VIPVEIMENPLLKRKNRMPGETIRLPSRGKFYDETVLKDHKNGEITLRPITLTDEIMMKSPDMLIQGTAIDHTFRRCSPNIVSPLDLVMPDVNYILTQLRRISLGSELDLNYVCQHCQHRQEVTIPLEYFTQASRELEDAELLLNCVLSHYVIS
;
A
#
# COMPACT_ATOMS: atom_id res chain seq x y z
N VAL A 1 -24.61 -9.80 44.42
CA VAL A 1 -24.27 -9.53 43.01
C VAL A 1 -23.29 -8.38 42.99
N ILE A 2 -22.01 -8.68 42.82
CA ILE A 2 -20.95 -7.67 42.73
C ILE A 2 -20.96 -7.17 41.28
N PRO A 3 -21.15 -5.86 41.02
CA PRO A 3 -20.97 -5.35 39.66
C PRO A 3 -19.51 -5.50 39.31
N VAL A 4 -19.23 -6.27 38.27
CA VAL A 4 -17.90 -6.31 37.64
C VAL A 4 -17.71 -4.97 36.95
N GLU A 5 -17.14 -4.01 37.66
CA GLU A 5 -16.54 -2.84 37.07
C GLU A 5 -15.39 -3.36 36.22
N ILE A 6 -15.61 -3.40 34.93
CA ILE A 6 -14.53 -3.67 33.93
C ILE A 6 -13.56 -2.52 34.17
N MET A 7 -12.50 -2.78 34.94
CA MET A 7 -11.37 -1.87 35.05
C MET A 7 -10.83 -1.67 33.64
N GLU A 8 -11.20 -0.56 33.01
CA GLU A 8 -10.66 -0.14 31.74
C GLU A 8 -9.15 0.04 31.94
N ASN A 9 -8.41 -0.98 31.53
CA ASN A 9 -6.96 -0.95 31.60
C ASN A 9 -6.46 0.22 30.73
N PRO A 10 -5.80 1.26 31.31
CA PRO A 10 -5.31 2.41 30.58
C PRO A 10 -4.29 2.01 29.49
N LEU A 11 -3.65 0.83 29.63
CA LEU A 11 -2.71 0.27 28.64
C LEU A 11 -3.44 -0.22 27.38
N LEU A 12 -4.70 -0.63 27.49
CA LEU A 12 -5.53 -1.02 26.35
C LEU A 12 -6.08 0.21 25.60
N LYS A 13 -6.15 1.37 26.25
CA LYS A 13 -6.51 2.65 25.62
C LYS A 13 -5.37 3.29 24.83
N ARG A 14 -4.13 2.82 24.98
CA ARG A 14 -3.07 3.17 24.05
C ARG A 14 -3.40 2.51 22.71
N LYS A 15 -4.14 3.24 21.85
CA LYS A 15 -4.03 3.03 20.42
C LYS A 15 -2.54 3.14 20.13
N ASN A 16 -1.87 2.01 19.94
CA ASN A 16 -0.53 1.98 19.38
C ASN A 16 -0.65 2.58 17.98
N ARG A 17 -0.62 3.91 17.93
CA ARG A 17 -0.41 4.64 16.70
C ARG A 17 1.06 4.43 16.39
N MET A 18 1.35 3.39 15.64
CA MET A 18 2.64 3.32 14.98
C MET A 18 2.77 4.62 14.20
N PRO A 19 3.89 5.35 14.37
CA PRO A 19 4.09 6.59 13.63
C PRO A 19 3.96 6.30 12.15
N GLY A 20 3.08 7.01 11.47
CA GLY A 20 2.96 6.93 10.02
C GLY A 20 4.14 7.62 9.37
N GLU A 21 4.58 7.10 8.24
CA GLU A 21 5.57 7.74 7.38
C GLU A 21 4.84 8.50 6.27
N THR A 22 5.26 9.73 6.02
CA THR A 22 4.72 10.53 4.92
C THR A 22 5.46 10.20 3.64
N ILE A 23 4.73 9.81 2.60
CA ILE A 23 5.24 9.54 1.27
C ILE A 23 4.59 10.45 0.25
N ARG A 24 5.25 10.68 -0.89
CA ARG A 24 4.70 11.43 -2.01
C ARG A 24 4.40 10.50 -3.17
N LEU A 25 3.16 10.55 -3.66
CA LEU A 25 2.71 9.75 -4.79
C LEU A 25 3.35 10.19 -6.11
N PRO A 26 3.68 9.26 -7.04
CA PRO A 26 4.17 9.58 -8.38
C PRO A 26 3.27 10.53 -9.16
N SER A 27 1.94 10.38 -9.04
CA SER A 27 0.93 11.27 -9.67
C SER A 27 0.88 12.67 -9.09
N ARG A 28 1.52 12.91 -7.93
CA ARG A 28 1.40 14.16 -7.14
C ARG A 28 -0.04 14.53 -6.77
N GLY A 29 -0.95 13.56 -6.77
CA GLY A 29 -2.36 13.78 -6.46
C GLY A 29 -3.16 14.55 -7.53
N LYS A 30 -2.62 14.74 -8.74
CA LYS A 30 -3.22 15.57 -9.79
C LYS A 30 -4.57 15.05 -10.32
N PHE A 31 -4.86 13.76 -10.14
CA PHE A 31 -6.06 13.11 -10.67
C PHE A 31 -7.13 12.89 -9.62
N TYR A 32 -6.86 13.25 -8.37
CA TYR A 32 -7.72 12.91 -7.26
C TYR A 32 -8.43 14.14 -6.71
N ASP A 33 -9.72 14.01 -6.53
CA ASP A 33 -10.52 14.91 -5.72
C ASP A 33 -10.59 14.40 -4.26
N GLU A 34 -11.28 15.13 -3.41
CA GLU A 34 -11.43 14.77 -1.99
C GLU A 34 -12.23 13.48 -1.76
N THR A 35 -12.93 12.95 -2.80
CA THR A 35 -13.67 11.70 -2.72
C THR A 35 -12.74 10.49 -2.82
N VAL A 36 -11.58 10.67 -3.46
CA VAL A 36 -10.56 9.63 -3.63
C VAL A 36 -9.43 9.79 -2.62
N LEU A 37 -8.92 11.01 -2.47
CA LEU A 37 -7.75 11.29 -1.64
C LEU A 37 -7.97 12.57 -0.82
N LYS A 38 -8.08 12.43 0.50
CA LYS A 38 -8.32 13.55 1.44
C LYS A 38 -7.02 14.14 1.98
N ASP A 39 -7.07 15.44 2.30
CA ASP A 39 -6.01 16.15 3.06
C ASP A 39 -4.60 15.96 2.48
N HIS A 40 -4.49 15.83 1.15
CA HIS A 40 -3.21 15.71 0.49
C HIS A 40 -2.69 17.05 -0.01
N LYS A 41 -1.40 17.31 0.20
CA LYS A 41 -0.69 18.43 -0.45
C LYS A 41 0.28 17.85 -1.47
N ASN A 42 0.08 18.16 -2.76
CA ASN A 42 0.93 17.63 -3.83
C ASN A 42 1.11 16.10 -3.81
N GLY A 43 0.05 15.35 -3.45
CA GLY A 43 0.09 13.90 -3.38
C GLY A 43 0.85 13.33 -2.18
N GLU A 44 1.09 14.12 -1.15
CA GLU A 44 1.65 13.61 0.10
C GLU A 44 0.57 12.90 0.91
N ILE A 45 0.81 11.66 1.27
CA ILE A 45 -0.08 10.85 2.10
C ILE A 45 0.71 10.22 3.25
N THR A 46 0.01 9.90 4.33
CA THR A 46 0.60 9.23 5.48
C THR A 46 0.28 7.74 5.43
N LEU A 47 1.31 6.90 5.47
CA LEU A 47 1.18 5.45 5.56
C LEU A 47 1.62 4.95 6.93
N ARG A 48 0.85 4.05 7.53
CA ARG A 48 1.24 3.29 8.71
C ARG A 48 1.61 1.86 8.32
N PRO A 49 2.48 1.19 9.09
CA PRO A 49 2.81 -0.21 8.85
C PRO A 49 1.57 -1.11 8.87
N ILE A 50 1.63 -2.21 8.12
CA ILE A 50 0.63 -3.27 8.11
C ILE A 50 0.64 -3.96 9.47
N THR A 51 -0.54 -4.20 10.04
CA THR A 51 -0.68 -5.02 11.24
C THR A 51 -0.84 -6.50 10.88
N LEU A 52 -0.65 -7.39 11.86
CA LEU A 52 -0.89 -8.83 11.66
C LEU A 52 -2.31 -9.11 11.13
N THR A 53 -3.30 -8.36 11.59
CA THR A 53 -4.68 -8.48 11.11
C THR A 53 -4.79 -8.11 9.63
N ASP A 54 -4.12 -7.04 9.21
CA ASP A 54 -4.11 -6.61 7.81
C ASP A 54 -3.41 -7.68 6.93
N GLU A 55 -2.32 -8.29 7.43
CA GLU A 55 -1.60 -9.37 6.74
C GLU A 55 -2.46 -10.63 6.55
N ILE A 56 -3.19 -11.04 7.60
CA ILE A 56 -4.11 -12.18 7.52
C ILE A 56 -5.19 -11.91 6.47
N MET A 57 -5.74 -10.71 6.44
CA MET A 57 -6.76 -10.31 5.46
C MET A 57 -6.21 -10.31 4.04
N MET A 58 -4.99 -9.80 3.82
CA MET A 58 -4.33 -9.82 2.51
C MET A 58 -4.05 -11.23 1.99
N LYS A 59 -3.93 -12.22 2.88
CA LYS A 59 -3.72 -13.63 2.53
C LYS A 59 -5.02 -14.43 2.41
N SER A 60 -6.17 -13.82 2.73
CA SER A 60 -7.48 -14.48 2.61
C SER A 60 -7.83 -14.71 1.14
N PRO A 61 -8.04 -15.97 0.71
CA PRO A 61 -8.38 -16.28 -0.69
C PRO A 61 -9.63 -15.56 -1.17
N ASP A 62 -10.65 -15.47 -0.32
CA ASP A 62 -11.93 -14.84 -0.66
C ASP A 62 -11.76 -13.35 -0.96
N MET A 63 -10.96 -12.64 -0.15
CA MET A 63 -10.70 -11.21 -0.33
C MET A 63 -9.81 -10.94 -1.56
N LEU A 64 -8.90 -11.85 -1.87
CA LEU A 64 -8.07 -11.77 -3.08
C LEU A 64 -8.90 -11.93 -4.35
N ILE A 65 -9.78 -12.95 -4.37
CA ILE A 65 -10.66 -13.21 -5.52
C ILE A 65 -11.64 -12.05 -5.75
N GLN A 66 -12.16 -11.46 -4.69
CA GLN A 66 -13.08 -10.32 -4.76
C GLN A 66 -12.38 -8.98 -5.02
N GLY A 67 -11.05 -8.92 -4.97
CA GLY A 67 -10.28 -7.68 -5.10
C GLY A 67 -10.40 -6.73 -3.91
N THR A 68 -11.04 -7.15 -2.82
CA THR A 68 -11.32 -6.31 -1.64
C THR A 68 -10.13 -6.20 -0.68
N ALA A 69 -9.13 -7.07 -0.82
CA ALA A 69 -7.94 -7.08 0.05
C ALA A 69 -7.16 -5.75 -0.01
N ILE A 70 -6.95 -5.21 -1.21
CA ILE A 70 -6.24 -3.94 -1.43
C ILE A 70 -7.07 -2.78 -0.89
N ASP A 71 -8.37 -2.73 -1.20
CA ASP A 71 -9.28 -1.69 -0.70
C ASP A 71 -9.25 -1.60 0.82
N HIS A 72 -9.42 -2.74 1.48
CA HIS A 72 -9.41 -2.82 2.93
C HIS A 72 -8.07 -2.38 3.53
N THR A 73 -6.96 -2.87 2.97
CA THR A 73 -5.61 -2.57 3.47
C THR A 73 -5.28 -1.08 3.31
N PHE A 74 -5.56 -0.49 2.16
CA PHE A 74 -5.25 0.92 1.91
C PHE A 74 -6.04 1.86 2.82
N ARG A 75 -7.34 1.64 3.00
CA ARG A 75 -8.18 2.42 3.92
C ARG A 75 -7.68 2.33 5.37
N ARG A 76 -7.15 1.19 5.77
CA ARG A 76 -6.62 1.00 7.13
C ARG A 76 -5.22 1.57 7.30
N CYS A 77 -4.37 1.48 6.28
CA CYS A 77 -2.97 1.91 6.36
C CYS A 77 -2.80 3.40 6.08
N SER A 78 -3.75 4.05 5.40
CA SER A 78 -3.69 5.49 5.14
C SER A 78 -5.02 6.18 5.47
N PRO A 79 -5.01 7.19 6.34
CA PRO A 79 -6.20 8.00 6.60
C PRO A 79 -6.58 8.89 5.42
N ASN A 80 -5.64 9.13 4.51
CA ASN A 80 -5.83 10.00 3.35
C ASN A 80 -6.59 9.29 2.21
N ILE A 81 -6.51 7.96 2.12
CA ILE A 81 -7.11 7.20 1.01
C ILE A 81 -8.56 6.86 1.34
N VAL A 82 -9.49 7.40 0.57
CA VAL A 82 -10.94 7.18 0.72
C VAL A 82 -11.43 6.12 -0.24
N SER A 83 -10.99 6.17 -1.50
CA SER A 83 -11.37 5.22 -2.55
C SER A 83 -10.14 4.61 -3.22
N PRO A 84 -9.61 3.51 -2.67
CA PRO A 84 -8.42 2.84 -3.21
C PRO A 84 -8.56 2.34 -4.63
N LEU A 85 -9.77 1.95 -5.05
CA LEU A 85 -10.03 1.40 -6.38
C LEU A 85 -9.99 2.45 -7.49
N ASP A 86 -10.11 3.74 -7.12
CA ASP A 86 -10.02 4.85 -8.06
C ASP A 86 -8.60 5.42 -8.18
N LEU A 87 -7.63 4.79 -7.50
CA LEU A 87 -6.22 5.16 -7.64
C LEU A 87 -5.65 4.63 -8.95
N VAL A 88 -4.81 5.45 -9.60
CA VAL A 88 -4.08 5.01 -10.80
C VAL A 88 -3.03 3.95 -10.44
N MET A 89 -2.81 2.99 -11.34
CA MET A 89 -1.94 1.84 -11.09
C MET A 89 -0.50 2.19 -10.65
N PRO A 90 0.15 3.23 -11.19
CA PRO A 90 1.47 3.64 -10.69
C PRO A 90 1.47 3.99 -9.21
N ASP A 91 0.44 4.70 -8.72
CA ASP A 91 0.32 5.05 -7.31
C ASP A 91 0.01 3.82 -6.45
N VAL A 92 -0.87 2.92 -6.92
CA VAL A 92 -1.15 1.65 -6.23
C VAL A 92 0.12 0.84 -6.03
N ASN A 93 0.92 0.64 -7.08
CA ASN A 93 2.18 -0.10 -7.02
C ASN A 93 3.19 0.57 -6.09
N TYR A 94 3.28 1.90 -6.14
CA TYR A 94 4.15 2.68 -5.26
C TYR A 94 3.74 2.54 -3.79
N ILE A 95 2.44 2.68 -3.48
CA ILE A 95 1.91 2.51 -2.13
C ILE A 95 2.19 1.10 -1.60
N LEU A 96 1.96 0.05 -2.40
CA LEU A 96 2.25 -1.34 -2.01
C LEU A 96 3.74 -1.55 -1.70
N THR A 97 4.63 -1.00 -2.51
CA THR A 97 6.08 -1.07 -2.29
C THR A 97 6.48 -0.33 -1.00
N GLN A 98 5.93 0.86 -0.75
CA GLN A 98 6.19 1.61 0.46
C GLN A 98 5.61 0.92 1.70
N LEU A 99 4.39 0.36 1.63
CA LEU A 99 3.82 -0.43 2.71
C LEU A 99 4.69 -1.64 3.05
N ARG A 100 5.20 -2.33 2.03
CA ARG A 100 6.14 -3.44 2.22
C ARG A 100 7.41 -2.96 2.94
N ARG A 101 8.01 -1.84 2.49
CA ARG A 101 9.23 -1.28 3.05
C ARG A 101 9.06 -0.92 4.54
N ILE A 102 8.02 -0.19 4.89
CA ILE A 102 7.78 0.25 6.28
C ILE A 102 7.30 -0.86 7.21
N SER A 103 6.77 -1.96 6.67
CA SER A 103 6.21 -3.07 7.47
C SER A 103 7.19 -4.21 7.68
N LEU A 104 7.98 -4.57 6.67
CA LEU A 104 8.80 -5.77 6.63
C LEU A 104 10.28 -5.48 6.35
N GLY A 105 10.64 -4.21 6.17
CA GLY A 105 12.00 -3.79 5.88
C GLY A 105 12.26 -3.48 4.40
N SER A 106 13.45 -2.92 4.15
CA SER A 106 13.86 -2.38 2.85
C SER A 106 14.39 -3.43 1.87
N GLU A 107 14.50 -4.68 2.28
CA GLU A 107 15.06 -5.76 1.47
C GLU A 107 13.98 -6.78 1.10
N LEU A 108 14.05 -7.30 -0.11
CA LEU A 108 13.19 -8.35 -0.64
C LEU A 108 14.03 -9.57 -0.99
N ASP A 109 13.89 -10.64 -0.21
CA ASP A 109 14.53 -11.91 -0.50
C ASP A 109 13.66 -12.72 -1.46
N LEU A 110 14.25 -13.06 -2.61
CA LEU A 110 13.60 -13.84 -3.65
C LEU A 110 14.35 -15.15 -3.88
N ASN A 111 13.60 -16.24 -3.91
CA ASN A 111 14.09 -17.54 -4.35
C ASN A 111 13.73 -17.72 -5.82
N TYR A 112 14.74 -17.68 -6.68
CA TYR A 112 14.59 -17.87 -8.12
C TYR A 112 15.13 -19.22 -8.56
N VAL A 113 14.36 -19.93 -9.38
CA VAL A 113 14.79 -21.16 -10.03
C VAL A 113 14.97 -20.87 -11.52
N CYS A 114 16.19 -21.02 -12.00
CA CYS A 114 16.47 -20.84 -13.42
C CYS A 114 15.74 -21.90 -14.26
N GLN A 115 14.95 -21.46 -15.23
CA GLN A 115 14.20 -22.40 -16.09
C GLN A 115 15.07 -23.24 -17.02
N HIS A 116 16.31 -22.80 -17.31
CA HIS A 116 17.24 -23.51 -18.18
C HIS A 116 18.03 -24.59 -17.44
N CYS A 117 18.66 -24.23 -16.30
CA CYS A 117 19.56 -25.15 -15.59
C CYS A 117 19.00 -25.65 -14.26
N GLN A 118 17.77 -25.26 -13.91
CA GLN A 118 17.11 -25.62 -12.65
C GLN A 118 17.89 -25.22 -11.39
N HIS A 119 18.93 -24.36 -11.54
CA HIS A 119 19.70 -23.87 -10.41
C HIS A 119 18.86 -22.92 -9.57
N ARG A 120 18.83 -23.17 -8.27
CA ARG A 120 18.14 -22.31 -7.29
C ARG A 120 19.10 -21.23 -6.81
N GLN A 121 18.67 -19.99 -6.91
CA GLN A 121 19.41 -18.83 -6.41
C GLN A 121 18.56 -18.05 -5.41
N GLU A 122 19.21 -17.58 -4.36
CA GLU A 122 18.65 -16.59 -3.44
C GLU A 122 19.21 -15.23 -3.81
N VAL A 123 18.31 -14.29 -4.05
CA VAL A 123 18.67 -12.93 -4.43
C VAL A 123 17.96 -11.96 -3.51
N THR A 124 18.73 -11.11 -2.86
CA THR A 124 18.20 -10.00 -2.05
C THR A 124 18.17 -8.73 -2.89
N ILE A 125 17.01 -8.14 -3.07
CA ILE A 125 16.81 -6.92 -3.86
C ILE A 125 16.41 -5.80 -2.90
N PRO A 126 17.16 -4.66 -2.88
CA PRO A 126 16.72 -3.50 -2.12
C PRO A 126 15.48 -2.88 -2.76
N LEU A 127 14.43 -2.64 -1.96
CA LEU A 127 13.16 -2.05 -2.42
C LEU A 127 13.33 -0.63 -2.94
N GLU A 128 14.40 0.06 -2.57
CA GLU A 128 14.75 1.38 -3.09
C GLU A 128 14.93 1.36 -4.61
N TYR A 129 15.39 0.24 -5.17
CA TYR A 129 15.50 0.08 -6.62
C TYR A 129 14.16 0.29 -7.34
N PHE A 130 13.08 -0.21 -6.77
CA PHE A 130 11.73 -0.05 -7.33
C PHE A 130 11.18 1.36 -7.10
N THR A 131 11.54 2.00 -5.99
CA THR A 131 11.06 3.36 -5.68
C THR A 131 11.82 4.42 -6.46
N GLN A 132 13.11 4.23 -6.75
CA GLN A 132 13.89 5.11 -7.62
C GLN A 132 13.44 5.02 -9.08
N ALA A 133 12.97 3.85 -9.52
CA ALA A 133 12.37 3.68 -10.85
C ALA A 133 11.00 4.38 -10.97
N SER A 134 10.34 4.67 -9.86
CA SER A 134 9.08 5.43 -9.80
C SER A 134 9.39 6.92 -9.88
N ARG A 135 9.83 7.38 -11.05
CA ARG A 135 10.01 8.81 -11.31
C ARG A 135 8.68 9.55 -11.26
N GLU A 136 8.75 10.84 -11.00
CA GLU A 136 7.59 11.71 -11.17
C GLU A 136 7.11 11.62 -12.63
N LEU A 137 5.85 11.27 -12.80
CA LEU A 137 5.24 11.18 -14.12
C LEU A 137 5.04 12.59 -14.69
N GLU A 138 5.47 12.82 -15.91
CA GLU A 138 5.13 14.04 -16.64
C GLU A 138 3.64 14.03 -17.00
N ASP A 139 3.05 15.21 -17.20
CA ASP A 139 1.60 15.34 -17.43
C ASP A 139 1.12 14.54 -18.65
N ALA A 140 1.94 14.42 -19.70
CA ALA A 140 1.64 13.63 -20.90
C ALA A 140 1.66 12.11 -20.61
N GLU A 141 2.58 11.63 -19.77
CA GLU A 141 2.66 10.22 -19.39
C GLU A 141 1.52 9.81 -18.47
N LEU A 142 1.07 10.74 -17.63
CA LEU A 142 -0.08 10.55 -16.76
C LEU A 142 -1.35 10.29 -17.58
N LEU A 143 -1.59 11.07 -18.64
CA LEU A 143 -2.73 10.92 -19.53
C LEU A 143 -2.67 9.59 -20.30
N LEU A 144 -1.51 9.19 -20.79
CA LEU A 144 -1.32 7.93 -21.51
C LEU A 144 -1.56 6.71 -20.63
N ASN A 145 -1.05 6.70 -19.40
CA ASN A 145 -1.26 5.59 -18.47
C ASN A 145 -2.71 5.48 -18.00
N CYS A 146 -3.43 6.58 -17.85
CA CYS A 146 -4.88 6.57 -17.60
C CYS A 146 -5.67 5.95 -18.75
N VAL A 147 -5.33 6.28 -19.99
CA VAL A 147 -6.00 5.74 -21.19
C VAL A 147 -5.70 4.25 -21.34
N LEU A 148 -4.46 3.82 -21.14
CA LEU A 148 -4.07 2.41 -21.26
C LEU A 148 -4.68 1.51 -20.18
N SER A 149 -4.86 2.00 -18.96
CA SER A 149 -5.50 1.22 -17.89
C SER A 149 -6.97 0.92 -18.15
N HIS A 150 -7.66 1.78 -18.91
CA HIS A 150 -9.04 1.52 -19.34
C HIS A 150 -9.16 0.54 -20.51
N TYR A 151 -8.09 0.34 -21.29
CA TYR A 151 -8.11 -0.57 -22.45
C TYR A 151 -7.69 -2.01 -22.14
N VAL A 152 -7.09 -2.27 -20.96
CA VAL A 152 -6.62 -3.62 -20.58
C VAL A 152 -7.70 -4.44 -19.85
N ILE A 153 -8.87 -3.86 -19.55
CA ILE A 153 -9.96 -4.51 -18.82
C ILE A 153 -11.20 -4.74 -19.73
N SER A 154 -11.02 -4.73 -21.05
CA SER A 154 -12.10 -5.06 -21.99
C SER A 154 -11.87 -6.44 -22.60
#